data_cd45ed48a7d05c7f793f283f2a202065
#
_entry.id   cd45ed48a7d05c7f793f283f2a202065
#
_cell.length_a   1.000
_cell.length_b   1.000
_cell.length_c   1.000
_cell.angle_alpha   90.00
_cell.angle_beta   90.00
_cell.angle_gamma   90.00
#
_symmetry.space_group_name_H-M   'P 1'
#
loop_
_entity.id
_entity.type
_entity.pdbx_description
1 polymer ?
#
loop_
_entity_poly.entity_id
_entity_poly.type
_entity_poly.pdbx_seq_one_letter_code
_entity_poly.pdbx_strand_id
1 'polypeptide(L)'
;MAVEDLLLIVLAAGLVLFGGLFAVMREKDRKVRTECTMLKEQLKQSCRMEAAARMVGGAAHDFNNMLAGICGAAECLKKRLKSDEERRYCDAILSGCEQASHLARQMTRLAARRAEKAAPVNLSACLKESLNLLGHGIGREMEIIGNFDAENLSAAINSEHLQSLILNLGFNSRDALGGRGRIEVGLRQVCLSEDDMRRNLIQAEPGEYAEISFADDGPGIDAENMAHIFEPFFTTKGDGKGTGLGLPEVYGIVLNAGGSLRVENRQKGVCFYVFLPLAAAAEVPAAAEPCCGRLSARILLADDDPLLRSVAEDILKAAGCEVRTADSAEAAEKACGKDFKPDAVMLDVVLPSGGGKRVYETLRKKDRRLKVVFMSGSAPGEEIEKILARDRYTAFLDKPCRAAQAVETLQILLAKA
;
A
#
# COMPACT_ATOMS: atom_id res chain seq x y z
N MET A 1 -55.71 -47.75 -34.57
CA MET A 1 -54.38 -47.20 -34.70
C MET A 1 -54.39 -45.68 -34.67
N ALA A 2 -55.11 -44.94 -33.88
CA ALA A 2 -55.03 -43.50 -33.96
C ALA A 2 -55.03 -42.79 -32.60
N VAL A 3 -55.63 -43.33 -31.57
CA VAL A 3 -55.70 -42.62 -30.25
C VAL A 3 -54.63 -43.12 -29.31
N GLU A 4 -54.33 -44.42 -29.29
CA GLU A 4 -53.29 -45.01 -28.44
C GLU A 4 -51.87 -44.57 -28.85
N ASP A 5 -51.61 -44.51 -30.18
CA ASP A 5 -50.30 -44.04 -30.70
C ASP A 5 -50.07 -42.53 -30.38
N LEU A 6 -51.13 -41.75 -30.50
CA LEU A 6 -51.03 -40.29 -30.13
C LEU A 6 -50.80 -40.08 -28.66
N LEU A 7 -51.43 -40.87 -27.78
CA LEU A 7 -51.23 -40.82 -26.35
C LEU A 7 -49.81 -41.20 -25.96
N LEU A 8 -49.24 -42.22 -26.62
CA LEU A 8 -47.84 -42.63 -26.38
C LEU A 8 -46.83 -41.54 -26.80
N ILE A 9 -47.07 -40.89 -27.94
CA ILE A 9 -46.21 -39.77 -28.41
C ILE A 9 -46.27 -38.58 -27.44
N VAL A 10 -47.48 -38.23 -26.96
CA VAL A 10 -47.63 -37.12 -25.99
C VAL A 10 -46.95 -37.44 -24.67
N LEU A 11 -47.09 -38.69 -24.17
CA LEU A 11 -46.40 -39.12 -22.96
C LEU A 11 -44.88 -39.15 -23.12
N ALA A 12 -44.36 -39.63 -24.24
CA ALA A 12 -42.93 -39.63 -24.54
C ALA A 12 -42.35 -38.20 -24.65
N ALA A 13 -43.08 -37.29 -25.33
CA ALA A 13 -42.69 -35.87 -25.42
C ALA A 13 -42.71 -35.18 -24.03
N GLY A 14 -43.70 -35.48 -23.18
CA GLY A 14 -43.79 -35.01 -21.82
C GLY A 14 -42.64 -35.49 -20.96
N LEU A 15 -42.20 -36.74 -21.08
CA LEU A 15 -41.07 -37.33 -20.37
C LEU A 15 -39.73 -36.68 -20.78
N VAL A 16 -39.54 -36.41 -22.07
CA VAL A 16 -38.35 -35.74 -22.61
C VAL A 16 -38.29 -34.29 -22.14
N LEU A 17 -39.41 -33.55 -22.17
CA LEU A 17 -39.50 -32.18 -21.66
C LEU A 17 -39.25 -32.12 -20.14
N PHE A 18 -39.84 -33.06 -19.38
CA PHE A 18 -39.62 -33.13 -17.92
C PHE A 18 -38.18 -33.49 -17.59
N GLY A 19 -37.58 -34.45 -18.33
CA GLY A 19 -36.16 -34.80 -18.19
C GLY A 19 -35.22 -33.63 -18.49
N GLY A 20 -35.52 -32.88 -19.56
CA GLY A 20 -34.77 -31.67 -19.93
C GLY A 20 -34.87 -30.56 -18.86
N LEU A 21 -36.10 -30.29 -18.38
CA LEU A 21 -36.35 -29.32 -17.32
C LEU A 21 -35.65 -29.71 -16.01
N PHE A 22 -35.71 -31.00 -15.65
CA PHE A 22 -35.05 -31.53 -14.46
C PHE A 22 -33.51 -31.43 -14.56
N ALA A 23 -32.93 -31.70 -15.74
CA ALA A 23 -31.49 -31.54 -15.98
C ALA A 23 -31.05 -30.08 -15.85
N VAL A 24 -31.81 -29.13 -16.41
CA VAL A 24 -31.54 -27.68 -16.26
C VAL A 24 -31.69 -27.23 -14.83
N MET A 25 -32.69 -27.68 -14.09
CA MET A 25 -32.86 -27.36 -12.67
C MET A 25 -31.68 -27.91 -11.82
N ARG A 26 -31.27 -29.14 -12.10
CA ARG A 26 -30.15 -29.78 -11.39
C ARG A 26 -28.81 -29.07 -11.65
N GLU A 27 -28.61 -28.61 -12.86
CA GLU A 27 -27.42 -27.84 -13.24
C GLU A 27 -27.41 -26.46 -12.58
N LYS A 28 -28.60 -25.82 -12.52
CA LYS A 28 -28.76 -24.53 -11.79
C LYS A 28 -28.53 -24.70 -10.31
N ASP A 29 -29.05 -25.76 -9.69
CA ASP A 29 -28.85 -26.06 -8.26
C ASP A 29 -27.36 -26.36 -7.94
N ARG A 30 -26.66 -27.05 -8.84
CA ARG A 30 -25.24 -27.32 -8.74
C ARG A 30 -24.41 -26.04 -8.83
N LYS A 31 -24.75 -25.11 -9.73
CA LYS A 31 -24.10 -23.78 -9.86
C LYS A 31 -24.29 -22.97 -8.60
N VAL A 32 -25.53 -22.87 -8.10
CA VAL A 32 -25.84 -22.14 -6.87
C VAL A 32 -25.11 -22.71 -5.64
N ARG A 33 -25.01 -24.05 -5.52
CA ARG A 33 -24.25 -24.69 -4.42
C ARG A 33 -22.77 -24.39 -4.51
N THR A 34 -22.17 -24.43 -5.71
CA THR A 34 -20.75 -24.11 -5.92
C THR A 34 -20.46 -22.65 -5.56
N GLU A 35 -21.32 -21.74 -6.03
CA GLU A 35 -21.24 -20.31 -5.75
C GLU A 35 -21.40 -20.01 -4.24
N CYS A 36 -22.36 -20.67 -3.59
CA CYS A 36 -22.56 -20.56 -2.13
C CYS A 36 -21.37 -21.10 -1.34
N THR A 37 -20.72 -22.16 -1.80
CA THR A 37 -19.51 -22.71 -1.15
C THR A 37 -18.33 -21.77 -1.31
N MET A 38 -18.14 -21.19 -2.49
CA MET A 38 -17.11 -20.19 -2.75
C MET A 38 -17.31 -18.93 -1.91
N LEU A 39 -18.53 -18.38 -1.87
CA LEU A 39 -18.89 -17.23 -1.03
C LEU A 39 -18.65 -17.49 0.46
N LYS A 40 -18.94 -18.69 0.95
CA LYS A 40 -18.66 -19.07 2.35
C LYS A 40 -17.17 -19.11 2.64
N GLU A 41 -16.36 -19.64 1.75
CA GLU A 41 -14.90 -19.69 1.93
C GLU A 41 -14.29 -18.29 1.90
N GLN A 42 -14.77 -17.43 1.01
CA GLN A 42 -14.39 -16.01 0.94
C GLN A 42 -14.76 -15.24 2.20
N LEU A 43 -15.98 -15.43 2.68
CA LEU A 43 -16.43 -14.80 3.93
C LEU A 43 -15.56 -15.26 5.09
N LYS A 44 -15.22 -16.54 5.16
CA LYS A 44 -14.37 -17.12 6.19
C LYS A 44 -12.95 -16.55 6.13
N GLN A 45 -12.37 -16.43 4.93
CA GLN A 45 -11.07 -15.82 4.70
C GLN A 45 -11.07 -14.33 5.06
N SER A 46 -12.09 -13.59 4.63
CA SER A 46 -12.28 -12.18 4.99
C SER A 46 -12.43 -11.98 6.51
N CYS A 47 -13.21 -12.83 7.19
CA CYS A 47 -13.35 -12.77 8.65
C CYS A 47 -12.04 -13.09 9.39
N ARG A 48 -11.27 -14.09 8.92
CA ARG A 48 -9.93 -14.40 9.47
C ARG A 48 -8.98 -13.23 9.32
N MET A 49 -8.96 -12.63 8.14
CA MET A 49 -8.12 -11.46 7.84
C MET A 49 -8.52 -10.26 8.71
N GLU A 50 -9.82 -10.02 8.91
CA GLU A 50 -10.33 -8.96 9.77
C GLU A 50 -10.02 -9.16 11.26
N ALA A 51 -10.08 -10.39 11.73
CA ALA A 51 -9.71 -10.73 13.11
C ALA A 51 -8.20 -10.54 13.35
N ALA A 52 -7.35 -11.02 12.43
CA ALA A 52 -5.91 -10.82 12.48
C ALA A 52 -5.55 -9.32 12.41
N ALA A 53 -6.18 -8.58 11.52
CA ALA A 53 -5.99 -7.15 11.35
C ALA A 53 -6.31 -6.34 12.62
N ARG A 54 -7.40 -6.66 13.30
CA ARG A 54 -7.78 -5.98 14.57
C ARG A 54 -6.81 -6.24 15.71
N MET A 55 -6.30 -7.47 15.84
CA MET A 55 -5.32 -7.83 16.88
C MET A 55 -3.98 -7.12 16.67
N VAL A 56 -3.63 -6.92 15.40
CA VAL A 56 -2.34 -6.40 14.97
C VAL A 56 -2.31 -4.87 14.96
N GLY A 57 -3.44 -4.21 14.64
CA GLY A 57 -3.49 -2.74 14.48
C GLY A 57 -3.13 -1.95 15.73
N GLY A 58 -3.52 -2.42 16.92
CA GLY A 58 -3.15 -1.81 18.19
C GLY A 58 -1.69 -2.01 18.55
N ALA A 59 -1.18 -3.23 18.36
CA ALA A 59 0.21 -3.56 18.67
C ALA A 59 1.21 -2.86 17.72
N ALA A 60 0.85 -2.68 16.45
CA ALA A 60 1.73 -2.05 15.46
C ALA A 60 2.02 -0.57 15.76
N HIS A 61 1.05 0.15 16.33
CA HIS A 61 1.25 1.53 16.77
C HIS A 61 2.30 1.62 17.88
N ASP A 62 2.15 0.80 18.92
CA ASP A 62 3.09 0.79 20.06
C ASP A 62 4.49 0.32 19.63
N PHE A 63 4.54 -0.62 18.68
CA PHE A 63 5.78 -1.11 18.10
C PHE A 63 6.51 -0.02 17.30
N ASN A 64 5.77 0.75 16.49
CA ASN A 64 6.34 1.87 15.75
C ASN A 64 6.90 2.96 16.67
N ASN A 65 6.24 3.25 17.79
CA ASN A 65 6.73 4.22 18.78
C ASN A 65 8.05 3.75 19.44
N MET A 66 8.13 2.46 19.81
CA MET A 66 9.38 1.89 20.34
C MET A 66 10.52 1.94 19.31
N LEU A 67 10.24 1.58 18.06
CA LEU A 67 11.22 1.62 16.98
C LEU A 67 11.70 3.04 16.70
N ALA A 68 10.81 4.04 16.71
CA ALA A 68 11.17 5.43 16.55
C ALA A 68 12.14 5.91 17.65
N GLY A 69 11.90 5.50 18.89
CA GLY A 69 12.81 5.77 20.02
C GLY A 69 14.18 5.14 19.83
N ILE A 70 14.25 3.87 19.40
CA ILE A 70 15.51 3.16 19.16
C ILE A 70 16.28 3.79 17.99
N CYS A 71 15.60 4.11 16.88
CA CYS A 71 16.20 4.79 15.73
C CYS A 71 16.78 6.14 16.12
N GLY A 72 16.01 6.96 16.84
CA GLY A 72 16.48 8.27 17.30
C GLY A 72 17.69 8.18 18.22
N ALA A 73 17.71 7.22 19.16
CA ALA A 73 18.84 6.98 20.02
C ALA A 73 20.09 6.53 19.22
N ALA A 74 19.93 5.63 18.26
CA ALA A 74 21.02 5.15 17.42
C ALA A 74 21.59 6.25 16.52
N GLU A 75 20.74 7.13 15.94
CA GLU A 75 21.19 8.30 15.17
C GLU A 75 21.94 9.31 16.03
N CYS A 76 21.45 9.62 17.22
CA CYS A 76 22.14 10.50 18.17
C CYS A 76 23.50 9.94 18.63
N LEU A 77 23.56 8.62 18.87
CA LEU A 77 24.79 7.94 19.23
C LEU A 77 25.79 7.98 18.07
N LYS A 78 25.34 7.68 16.84
CA LYS A 78 26.18 7.71 15.63
C LYS A 78 26.86 9.06 15.40
N LYS A 79 26.16 10.18 15.69
CA LYS A 79 26.74 11.55 15.59
C LYS A 79 27.86 11.81 16.59
N ARG A 80 27.86 11.13 17.75
CA ARG A 80 28.85 11.33 18.83
C ARG A 80 30.05 10.40 18.75
N LEU A 81 29.92 9.28 18.04
CA LEU A 81 30.98 8.29 17.90
C LEU A 81 32.04 8.75 16.90
N LYS A 82 33.31 8.50 17.28
CA LYS A 82 34.48 8.83 16.46
C LYS A 82 35.04 7.63 15.71
N SER A 83 34.77 6.40 16.21
CA SER A 83 35.24 5.15 15.62
C SER A 83 34.33 4.69 14.49
N ASP A 84 34.89 4.30 13.36
CA ASP A 84 34.15 3.76 12.21
C ASP A 84 33.53 2.40 12.53
N GLU A 85 34.15 1.61 13.41
CA GLU A 85 33.60 0.33 13.86
C GLU A 85 32.34 0.52 14.68
N GLU A 86 32.34 1.46 15.63
CA GLU A 86 31.16 1.79 16.44
C GLU A 86 30.02 2.37 15.58
N ARG A 87 30.34 3.16 14.58
CA ARG A 87 29.34 3.68 13.62
C ARG A 87 28.69 2.56 12.82
N ARG A 88 29.40 1.50 12.44
CA ARG A 88 28.84 0.33 11.77
C ARG A 88 27.81 -0.39 12.62
N TYR A 89 27.99 -0.46 13.94
CA TYR A 89 26.97 -1.01 14.85
C TYR A 89 25.70 -0.15 14.86
N CYS A 90 25.84 1.17 14.88
CA CYS A 90 24.68 2.06 14.76
C CYS A 90 23.97 1.90 13.43
N ASP A 91 24.70 1.73 12.32
CA ASP A 91 24.11 1.48 11.00
C ASP A 91 23.35 0.16 10.95
N ALA A 92 23.89 -0.88 11.57
CA ALA A 92 23.20 -2.18 11.69
C ALA A 92 21.90 -2.07 12.52
N ILE A 93 21.93 -1.30 13.63
CA ILE A 93 20.73 -1.03 14.45
C ILE A 93 19.70 -0.27 13.62
N LEU A 94 20.09 0.80 12.94
CA LEU A 94 19.20 1.61 12.10
C LEU A 94 18.57 0.78 10.97
N SER A 95 19.36 -0.07 10.30
CA SER A 95 18.86 -0.99 9.28
C SER A 95 17.86 -1.99 9.86
N GLY A 96 18.13 -2.55 11.05
CA GLY A 96 17.19 -3.44 11.74
C GLY A 96 15.88 -2.74 12.11
N CYS A 97 15.96 -1.50 12.59
CA CYS A 97 14.79 -0.68 12.90
C CYS A 97 13.97 -0.33 11.65
N GLU A 98 14.62 -0.03 10.52
CA GLU A 98 13.93 0.21 9.25
C GLU A 98 13.16 -1.05 8.79
N GLN A 99 13.79 -2.23 8.88
CA GLN A 99 13.15 -3.49 8.56
C GLN A 99 11.95 -3.78 9.47
N ALA A 100 12.11 -3.59 10.78
CA ALA A 100 11.04 -3.78 11.74
C ALA A 100 9.89 -2.79 11.55
N SER A 101 10.18 -1.52 11.24
CA SER A 101 9.17 -0.51 10.90
C SER A 101 8.42 -0.84 9.60
N HIS A 102 9.13 -1.41 8.62
CA HIS A 102 8.47 -1.88 7.40
C HIS A 102 7.47 -3.02 7.71
N LEU A 103 7.85 -3.98 8.56
CA LEU A 103 6.96 -5.04 9.02
C LEU A 103 5.75 -4.51 9.78
N ALA A 104 5.95 -3.58 10.72
CA ALA A 104 4.87 -2.96 11.48
C ALA A 104 3.90 -2.20 10.56
N ARG A 105 4.38 -1.50 9.54
CA ARG A 105 3.54 -0.85 8.52
C ARG A 105 2.75 -1.86 7.69
N GLN A 106 3.36 -2.98 7.27
CA GLN A 106 2.65 -4.05 6.58
C GLN A 106 1.50 -4.60 7.44
N MET A 107 1.75 -4.80 8.73
CA MET A 107 0.72 -5.24 9.69
C MET A 107 -0.41 -4.21 9.82
N THR A 108 -0.12 -2.92 9.89
CA THR A 108 -1.12 -1.84 9.97
C THR A 108 -1.96 -1.73 8.69
N ARG A 109 -1.34 -1.89 7.51
CA ARG A 109 -2.04 -1.87 6.21
C ARG A 109 -3.03 -3.02 6.07
N LEU A 110 -2.70 -4.22 6.58
CA LEU A 110 -3.64 -5.34 6.66
C LEU A 110 -4.86 -5.02 7.53
N ALA A 111 -4.68 -4.16 8.56
CA ALA A 111 -5.74 -3.72 9.47
C ALA A 111 -6.63 -2.61 8.89
N ALA A 112 -6.08 -1.76 8.03
CA ALA A 112 -6.77 -0.60 7.47
C ALA A 112 -7.71 -1.00 6.32
N ARG A 113 -8.98 -1.21 6.63
CA ARG A 113 -10.06 -1.58 5.69
C ARG A 113 -10.73 -0.35 5.03
N ARG A 114 -10.03 0.78 4.89
CA ARG A 114 -10.61 1.94 4.22
C ARG A 114 -10.20 1.97 2.76
N ALA A 115 -11.21 1.89 1.88
CA ALA A 115 -11.06 2.32 0.51
C ALA A 115 -10.75 3.83 0.54
N GLU A 116 -9.49 4.20 0.59
CA GLU A 116 -9.07 5.54 0.22
C GLU A 116 -9.53 5.74 -1.22
N LYS A 117 -10.29 6.80 -1.48
CA LYS A 117 -10.53 7.24 -2.85
C LYS A 117 -9.19 7.74 -3.38
N ALA A 118 -8.37 6.81 -3.85
CA ALA A 118 -7.10 7.14 -4.45
C ALA A 118 -7.35 7.92 -5.75
N ALA A 119 -6.56 8.97 -5.96
CA ALA A 119 -6.53 9.64 -7.25
C ALA A 119 -6.04 8.65 -8.32
N PRO A 120 -6.57 8.70 -9.55
CA PRO A 120 -6.08 7.85 -10.63
C PRO A 120 -4.59 8.07 -10.87
N VAL A 121 -3.83 6.96 -10.98
CA VAL A 121 -2.39 6.95 -11.21
C VAL A 121 -2.10 6.33 -12.57
N ASN A 122 -1.14 6.89 -13.31
CA ASN A 122 -0.63 6.26 -14.53
C ASN A 122 0.16 5.00 -14.16
N LEU A 123 -0.39 3.84 -14.52
CA LEU A 123 0.16 2.53 -14.15
C LEU A 123 1.51 2.27 -14.79
N SER A 124 1.70 2.64 -16.07
CA SER A 124 2.95 2.42 -16.81
C SER A 124 4.12 3.18 -16.16
N ALA A 125 3.91 4.46 -15.81
CA ALA A 125 4.93 5.28 -15.16
C ALA A 125 5.29 4.70 -13.78
N CYS A 126 4.29 4.39 -12.95
CA CYS A 126 4.50 3.84 -11.62
C CYS A 126 5.16 2.45 -11.64
N LEU A 127 4.80 1.58 -12.61
CA LEU A 127 5.45 0.28 -12.78
C LEU A 127 6.92 0.43 -13.17
N LYS A 128 7.25 1.32 -14.13
CA LYS A 128 8.64 1.58 -14.53
C LYS A 128 9.50 2.01 -13.33
N GLU A 129 8.97 2.92 -12.51
CA GLU A 129 9.65 3.36 -11.28
C GLU A 129 9.82 2.23 -10.27
N SER A 130 8.75 1.45 -10.04
CA SER A 130 8.79 0.30 -9.12
C SER A 130 9.79 -0.77 -9.55
N LEU A 131 9.89 -1.06 -10.86
CA LEU A 131 10.87 -2.02 -11.39
C LEU A 131 12.31 -1.51 -11.29
N ASN A 132 12.54 -0.22 -11.45
CA ASN A 132 13.86 0.38 -11.20
C ASN A 132 14.29 0.19 -9.74
N LEU A 133 13.38 0.46 -8.79
CA LEU A 133 13.65 0.24 -7.37
C LEU A 133 13.88 -1.24 -7.05
N LEU A 134 13.05 -2.12 -7.61
CA LEU A 134 13.21 -3.56 -7.46
C LEU A 134 14.60 -4.01 -7.95
N GLY A 135 15.05 -3.53 -9.11
CA GLY A 135 16.34 -3.85 -9.69
C GLY A 135 17.54 -3.55 -8.78
N HIS A 136 17.45 -2.49 -7.96
CA HIS A 136 18.47 -2.18 -6.97
C HIS A 136 18.46 -3.14 -5.77
N GLY A 137 17.31 -3.77 -5.47
CA GLY A 137 17.11 -4.61 -4.28
C GLY A 137 17.26 -6.12 -4.49
N ILE A 138 17.10 -6.64 -5.71
CA ILE A 138 17.07 -8.09 -5.97
C ILE A 138 18.39 -8.74 -6.37
N GLY A 139 19.42 -7.94 -6.64
CA GLY A 139 20.75 -8.44 -7.02
C GLY A 139 20.98 -8.49 -8.53
N ARG A 140 22.27 -8.54 -8.92
CA ARG A 140 22.71 -8.42 -10.33
C ARG A 140 22.45 -9.66 -11.17
N GLU A 141 22.18 -10.80 -10.58
CA GLU A 141 21.95 -12.07 -11.29
C GLU A 141 20.46 -12.31 -11.62
N MET A 142 19.60 -11.36 -11.26
CA MET A 142 18.18 -11.36 -11.60
C MET A 142 17.92 -10.46 -12.81
N GLU A 143 17.27 -11.00 -13.83
CA GLU A 143 16.84 -10.26 -15.03
C GLU A 143 15.39 -9.79 -14.83
N ILE A 144 15.14 -8.50 -15.04
CA ILE A 144 13.78 -7.92 -15.01
C ILE A 144 13.41 -7.44 -16.40
N ILE A 145 12.27 -7.90 -16.91
CA ILE A 145 11.73 -7.51 -18.21
C ILE A 145 10.38 -6.86 -18.01
N GLY A 146 10.21 -5.63 -18.47
CA GLY A 146 8.94 -4.91 -18.47
C GLY A 146 8.34 -4.82 -19.88
N ASN A 147 7.15 -5.36 -20.10
CA ASN A 147 6.40 -5.33 -21.35
C ASN A 147 5.11 -4.54 -21.15
N PHE A 148 5.09 -3.28 -21.56
CA PHE A 148 3.94 -2.40 -21.35
C PHE A 148 3.31 -2.05 -22.69
N ASP A 149 2.27 -2.82 -23.08
CA ASP A 149 1.55 -2.67 -24.35
C ASP A 149 0.67 -1.41 -24.39
N ALA A 150 0.39 -0.80 -23.24
CA ALA A 150 -0.45 0.38 -23.12
C ALA A 150 0.18 1.42 -22.17
N GLU A 151 0.59 2.56 -22.74
CA GLU A 151 1.31 3.60 -21.97
C GLU A 151 0.44 4.50 -21.09
N ASN A 152 -0.89 4.58 -21.36
CA ASN A 152 -1.78 5.54 -20.72
C ASN A 152 -2.90 4.92 -19.88
N LEU A 153 -2.70 3.72 -19.34
CA LEU A 153 -3.68 3.11 -18.44
C LEU A 153 -3.59 3.73 -17.06
N SER A 154 -4.75 4.14 -16.53
CA SER A 154 -4.88 4.70 -15.18
C SER A 154 -5.85 3.89 -14.35
N ALA A 155 -5.54 3.71 -13.07
CA ALA A 155 -6.41 3.08 -12.08
C ALA A 155 -6.44 3.89 -10.78
N ALA A 156 -7.55 3.78 -10.04
CA ALA A 156 -7.71 4.42 -8.74
C ALA A 156 -6.97 3.61 -7.65
N ILE A 157 -5.65 3.73 -7.64
CA ILE A 157 -4.77 3.07 -6.68
C ILE A 157 -3.71 4.07 -6.20
N ASN A 158 -3.31 3.98 -4.93
CA ASN A 158 -2.18 4.77 -4.42
C ASN A 158 -0.87 4.26 -5.05
N SER A 159 -0.01 5.18 -5.52
CA SER A 159 1.28 4.84 -6.13
C SER A 159 2.19 4.03 -5.20
N GLU A 160 2.20 4.37 -3.89
CA GLU A 160 2.98 3.62 -2.88
C GLU A 160 2.45 2.20 -2.69
N HIS A 161 1.13 2.00 -2.77
CA HIS A 161 0.52 0.67 -2.70
C HIS A 161 0.89 -0.18 -3.92
N LEU A 162 0.85 0.40 -5.12
CA LEU A 162 1.28 -0.29 -6.34
C LEU A 162 2.77 -0.65 -6.27
N GLN A 163 3.61 0.26 -5.79
CA GLN A 163 5.03 0.02 -5.57
C GLN A 163 5.26 -1.11 -4.55
N SER A 164 4.56 -1.08 -3.39
CA SER A 164 4.62 -2.14 -2.37
C SER A 164 4.22 -3.51 -2.95
N LEU A 165 3.17 -3.55 -3.78
CA LEU A 165 2.73 -4.76 -4.47
C LEU A 165 3.84 -5.36 -5.33
N ILE A 166 4.47 -4.55 -6.18
CA ILE A 166 5.55 -4.98 -7.07
C ILE A 166 6.79 -5.44 -6.29
N LEU A 167 7.17 -4.71 -5.23
CA LEU A 167 8.30 -5.08 -4.38
C LEU A 167 8.04 -6.39 -3.63
N ASN A 168 6.84 -6.59 -3.07
CA ASN A 168 6.47 -7.84 -2.38
C ASN A 168 6.53 -9.04 -3.32
N LEU A 169 5.98 -8.93 -4.53
CA LEU A 169 6.06 -9.99 -5.53
C LEU A 169 7.52 -10.23 -5.96
N GLY A 170 8.28 -9.17 -6.21
CA GLY A 170 9.67 -9.25 -6.63
C GLY A 170 10.59 -9.90 -5.61
N PHE A 171 10.49 -9.55 -4.34
CA PHE A 171 11.27 -10.19 -3.28
C PHE A 171 10.86 -11.64 -3.05
N ASN A 172 9.57 -11.98 -3.21
CA ASN A 172 9.12 -13.36 -3.14
C ASN A 172 9.72 -14.20 -4.28
N SER A 173 9.72 -13.67 -5.50
CA SER A 173 10.33 -14.34 -6.66
C SER A 173 11.85 -14.48 -6.51
N ARG A 174 12.56 -13.43 -6.04
CA ARG A 174 13.99 -13.51 -5.73
C ARG A 174 14.30 -14.67 -4.77
N ASP A 175 13.51 -14.77 -3.70
CA ASP A 175 13.73 -15.78 -2.69
C ASP A 175 13.44 -17.20 -3.21
N ALA A 176 12.39 -17.35 -4.03
CA ALA A 176 12.05 -18.61 -4.68
C ALA A 176 13.09 -19.07 -5.72
N LEU A 177 13.72 -18.10 -6.40
CA LEU A 177 14.75 -18.30 -7.41
C LEU A 177 16.17 -18.42 -6.82
N GLY A 178 16.33 -18.24 -5.50
CA GLY A 178 17.65 -18.24 -4.87
C GLY A 178 18.55 -17.07 -5.34
N GLY A 179 17.97 -15.98 -5.81
CA GLY A 179 18.68 -14.78 -6.27
C GLY A 179 19.16 -14.82 -7.72
N ARG A 180 18.77 -15.82 -8.52
CA ARG A 180 19.16 -15.97 -9.93
C ARG A 180 17.98 -16.44 -10.77
N GLY A 181 17.59 -15.67 -11.79
CA GLY A 181 16.50 -16.01 -12.69
C GLY A 181 15.89 -14.79 -13.36
N ARG A 182 14.66 -14.94 -13.84
CA ARG A 182 13.97 -13.92 -14.62
C ARG A 182 12.62 -13.58 -14.01
N ILE A 183 12.31 -12.28 -13.99
CA ILE A 183 11.01 -11.72 -13.68
C ILE A 183 10.49 -10.97 -14.91
N GLU A 184 9.26 -11.27 -15.33
CA GLU A 184 8.58 -10.60 -16.43
C GLU A 184 7.35 -9.87 -15.90
N VAL A 185 7.25 -8.57 -16.17
CA VAL A 185 6.09 -7.74 -15.78
C VAL A 185 5.45 -7.17 -17.02
N GLY A 186 4.17 -7.49 -17.22
CA GLY A 186 3.36 -7.00 -18.33
C GLY A 186 2.27 -6.05 -17.86
N LEU A 187 1.87 -5.11 -18.73
CA LEU A 187 0.70 -4.25 -18.53
C LEU A 187 -0.10 -4.22 -19.84
N ARG A 188 -1.38 -4.59 -19.76
CA ARG A 188 -2.28 -4.51 -20.91
C ARG A 188 -3.71 -4.14 -20.48
N GLN A 189 -4.49 -3.61 -21.40
CA GLN A 189 -5.92 -3.41 -21.21
C GLN A 189 -6.67 -4.69 -21.59
N VAL A 190 -7.62 -5.09 -20.75
CA VAL A 190 -8.47 -6.25 -20.99
C VAL A 190 -9.92 -5.89 -20.70
N CYS A 191 -10.83 -6.47 -21.49
CA CYS A 191 -12.27 -6.40 -21.23
C CYS A 191 -12.69 -7.76 -20.65
N LEU A 192 -13.12 -7.77 -19.38
CA LEU A 192 -13.57 -8.98 -18.70
C LEU A 192 -15.08 -9.16 -18.91
N SER A 193 -15.47 -10.26 -19.57
CA SER A 193 -16.86 -10.69 -19.70
C SER A 193 -17.27 -11.57 -18.51
N GLU A 194 -18.58 -11.78 -18.30
CA GLU A 194 -19.08 -12.74 -17.31
C GLU A 194 -18.51 -14.16 -17.51
N ASP A 195 -18.31 -14.56 -18.77
CA ASP A 195 -17.78 -15.88 -19.09
C ASP A 195 -16.29 -15.99 -18.78
N ASP A 196 -15.51 -14.93 -19.01
CA ASP A 196 -14.09 -14.87 -18.66
C ASP A 196 -13.91 -14.94 -17.14
N MET A 197 -14.75 -14.25 -16.39
CA MET A 197 -14.72 -14.27 -14.94
C MET A 197 -15.05 -15.65 -14.38
N ARG A 198 -16.06 -16.33 -14.93
CA ARG A 198 -16.42 -17.69 -14.52
C ARG A 198 -15.34 -18.72 -14.86
N ARG A 199 -14.75 -18.64 -16.06
CA ARG A 199 -13.69 -19.57 -16.51
C ARG A 199 -12.39 -19.40 -15.74
N ASN A 200 -12.05 -18.16 -15.45
CA ASN A 200 -10.75 -17.80 -14.84
C ASN A 200 -10.85 -17.59 -13.32
N LEU A 201 -12.02 -17.82 -12.70
CA LEU A 201 -12.28 -17.59 -11.27
C LEU A 201 -11.93 -16.16 -10.82
N ILE A 202 -12.09 -15.17 -11.72
CA ILE A 202 -11.85 -13.75 -11.43
C ILE A 202 -13.07 -13.19 -10.72
N GLN A 203 -12.85 -12.59 -9.56
CA GLN A 203 -13.89 -11.98 -8.73
C GLN A 203 -13.95 -10.49 -8.99
N ALA A 204 -14.58 -10.11 -10.09
CA ALA A 204 -14.73 -8.72 -10.50
C ALA A 204 -16.10 -8.52 -11.14
N GLU A 205 -16.52 -7.29 -11.40
CA GLU A 205 -17.68 -6.99 -12.24
C GLU A 205 -17.26 -6.95 -13.70
N PRO A 206 -18.17 -7.27 -14.67
CA PRO A 206 -17.85 -7.14 -16.08
C PRO A 206 -17.45 -5.71 -16.42
N GLY A 207 -16.38 -5.54 -17.20
CA GLY A 207 -15.89 -4.20 -17.54
C GLY A 207 -14.47 -4.15 -18.07
N GLU A 208 -13.95 -2.96 -18.21
CA GLU A 208 -12.58 -2.71 -18.65
C GLU A 208 -11.61 -2.64 -17.48
N TYR A 209 -10.51 -3.38 -17.59
CA TYR A 209 -9.49 -3.49 -16.56
C TYR A 209 -8.10 -3.29 -17.14
N ALA A 210 -7.20 -2.77 -16.31
CA ALA A 210 -5.77 -2.94 -16.50
C ALA A 210 -5.35 -4.28 -15.91
N GLU A 211 -4.79 -5.16 -16.72
CA GLU A 211 -4.16 -6.40 -16.28
C GLU A 211 -2.67 -6.16 -16.11
N ILE A 212 -2.16 -6.32 -14.89
CA ILE A 212 -0.75 -6.38 -14.60
C ILE A 212 -0.39 -7.86 -14.40
N SER A 213 0.47 -8.40 -15.28
CA SER A 213 1.01 -9.75 -15.12
C SER A 213 2.40 -9.68 -14.51
N PHE A 214 2.63 -10.41 -13.44
CA PHE A 214 3.92 -10.54 -12.78
C PHE A 214 4.32 -12.02 -12.76
N ALA A 215 5.30 -12.40 -13.54
CA ALA A 215 5.72 -13.78 -13.72
C ALA A 215 7.18 -13.98 -13.34
N ASP A 216 7.49 -15.12 -12.73
CA ASP A 216 8.85 -15.58 -12.52
C ASP A 216 9.09 -16.95 -13.20
N ASP A 217 10.33 -17.31 -13.34
CA ASP A 217 10.75 -18.59 -13.90
C ASP A 217 11.23 -19.59 -12.82
N GLY A 218 10.66 -19.46 -11.61
CA GLY A 218 10.97 -20.26 -10.44
C GLY A 218 10.35 -21.67 -10.43
N PRO A 219 10.32 -22.32 -9.26
CA PRO A 219 9.74 -23.66 -9.12
C PRO A 219 8.20 -23.67 -9.17
N GLY A 220 7.56 -22.51 -9.11
CA GLY A 220 6.11 -22.42 -8.95
C GLY A 220 5.65 -22.61 -7.49
N ILE A 221 4.35 -22.79 -7.31
CA ILE A 221 3.72 -22.98 -5.99
C ILE A 221 3.09 -24.37 -5.94
N ASP A 222 3.39 -25.16 -4.92
CA ASP A 222 2.79 -26.48 -4.74
C ASP A 222 1.27 -26.37 -4.62
N ALA A 223 0.56 -27.35 -5.19
CA ALA A 223 -0.91 -27.36 -5.24
C ALA A 223 -1.54 -27.31 -3.83
N GLU A 224 -0.92 -27.95 -2.85
CA GLU A 224 -1.36 -27.94 -1.45
C GLU A 224 -1.25 -26.56 -0.82
N ASN A 225 -0.24 -25.79 -1.19
CA ASN A 225 0.03 -24.45 -0.67
C ASN A 225 -0.81 -23.37 -1.35
N MET A 226 -1.25 -23.58 -2.60
CA MET A 226 -1.95 -22.60 -3.42
C MET A 226 -3.20 -22.01 -2.74
N ALA A 227 -3.91 -22.81 -1.94
CA ALA A 227 -5.08 -22.34 -1.18
C ALA A 227 -4.72 -21.45 0.03
N HIS A 228 -3.48 -21.49 0.49
CA HIS A 228 -3.04 -20.85 1.74
C HIS A 228 -2.11 -19.66 1.54
N ILE A 229 -1.60 -19.42 0.32
CA ILE A 229 -0.59 -18.39 0.06
C ILE A 229 -1.00 -16.97 0.45
N PHE A 230 -2.29 -16.69 0.57
CA PHE A 230 -2.84 -15.42 1.01
C PHE A 230 -3.27 -15.41 2.48
N GLU A 231 -3.06 -16.51 3.22
CA GLU A 231 -3.30 -16.51 4.66
C GLU A 231 -2.19 -15.74 5.39
N PRO A 232 -2.52 -14.82 6.32
CA PRO A 232 -1.52 -14.11 7.10
C PRO A 232 -0.62 -15.08 7.86
N PHE A 233 0.68 -14.80 7.86
CA PHE A 233 1.74 -15.58 8.50
C PHE A 233 2.02 -16.96 7.87
N PHE A 234 1.32 -17.32 6.80
CA PHE A 234 1.63 -18.53 6.06
C PHE A 234 2.96 -18.36 5.30
N THR A 235 3.88 -19.27 5.50
CA THR A 235 5.18 -19.28 4.82
C THR A 235 5.68 -20.72 4.67
N THR A 236 6.27 -21.00 3.52
CA THR A 236 7.00 -22.26 3.25
C THR A 236 8.50 -22.11 3.48
N LYS A 237 8.98 -20.89 3.81
CA LYS A 237 10.38 -20.60 4.12
C LYS A 237 10.65 -21.04 5.56
N GLY A 238 11.82 -21.66 5.82
CA GLY A 238 12.19 -22.14 7.15
C GLY A 238 12.17 -21.04 8.22
N ASP A 239 12.21 -21.45 9.50
CA ASP A 239 12.05 -20.60 10.68
C ASP A 239 12.82 -19.28 10.59
N GLY A 240 12.09 -18.17 10.72
CA GLY A 240 12.61 -16.79 10.72
C GLY A 240 12.99 -16.19 9.36
N LYS A 241 12.83 -16.91 8.24
CA LYS A 241 13.20 -16.42 6.90
C LYS A 241 12.05 -15.81 6.09
N GLY A 242 10.83 -15.88 6.58
CA GLY A 242 9.66 -15.30 5.92
C GLY A 242 8.63 -14.84 6.93
N THR A 243 8.08 -13.64 6.74
CA THR A 243 7.04 -13.08 7.63
C THR A 243 5.65 -13.64 7.34
N GLY A 244 5.44 -14.21 6.14
CA GLY A 244 4.12 -14.65 5.67
C GLY A 244 3.12 -13.50 5.49
N LEU A 245 3.58 -12.25 5.37
CA LEU A 245 2.72 -11.07 5.23
C LEU A 245 2.71 -10.45 3.83
N GLY A 246 3.70 -10.74 3.00
CA GLY A 246 3.85 -10.10 1.68
C GLY A 246 2.69 -10.39 0.72
N LEU A 247 2.31 -11.66 0.53
CA LEU A 247 1.19 -12.02 -0.35
C LEU A 247 -0.19 -11.62 0.21
N PRO A 248 -0.49 -11.75 1.51
CA PRO A 248 -1.67 -11.12 2.12
C PRO A 248 -1.76 -9.61 1.89
N GLU A 249 -0.64 -8.87 1.95
CA GLU A 249 -0.60 -7.43 1.65
C GLU A 249 -0.94 -7.17 0.19
N VAL A 250 -0.34 -7.91 -0.76
CA VAL A 250 -0.67 -7.82 -2.19
C VAL A 250 -2.17 -8.02 -2.42
N TYR A 251 -2.76 -9.05 -1.82
CA TYR A 251 -4.18 -9.34 -1.90
C TYR A 251 -5.05 -8.20 -1.35
N GLY A 252 -4.69 -7.65 -0.18
CA GLY A 252 -5.38 -6.52 0.44
C GLY A 252 -5.31 -5.24 -0.41
N ILE A 253 -4.15 -4.91 -0.98
CA ILE A 253 -3.98 -3.76 -1.88
C ILE A 253 -4.90 -3.86 -3.09
N VAL A 254 -4.94 -5.03 -3.74
CA VAL A 254 -5.77 -5.24 -4.93
C VAL A 254 -7.25 -5.12 -4.62
N LEU A 255 -7.73 -5.73 -3.53
CA LEU A 255 -9.13 -5.65 -3.10
C LEU A 255 -9.54 -4.23 -2.73
N ASN A 256 -8.68 -3.47 -2.02
CA ASN A 256 -8.96 -2.09 -1.65
C ASN A 256 -9.05 -1.16 -2.87
N ALA A 257 -8.35 -1.49 -3.96
CA ALA A 257 -8.46 -0.80 -5.25
C ALA A 257 -9.69 -1.25 -6.08
N GLY A 258 -10.57 -2.09 -5.53
CA GLY A 258 -11.72 -2.66 -6.25
C GLY A 258 -11.33 -3.66 -7.34
N GLY A 259 -10.11 -4.17 -7.27
CA GLY A 259 -9.54 -5.10 -8.24
C GLY A 259 -9.71 -6.57 -7.86
N SER A 260 -9.12 -7.43 -8.67
CA SER A 260 -9.07 -8.88 -8.45
C SER A 260 -7.68 -9.44 -8.73
N LEU A 261 -7.34 -10.55 -8.08
CA LEU A 261 -6.06 -11.21 -8.19
C LEU A 261 -6.25 -12.69 -8.55
N ARG A 262 -5.51 -13.15 -9.57
CA ARG A 262 -5.45 -14.56 -9.97
C ARG A 262 -3.98 -15.02 -9.95
N VAL A 263 -3.76 -16.26 -9.51
CA VAL A 263 -2.44 -16.89 -9.49
C VAL A 263 -2.49 -18.18 -10.27
N GLU A 264 -1.46 -18.43 -11.05
CA GLU A 264 -1.39 -19.58 -11.95
C GLU A 264 0.05 -20.07 -12.05
N ASN A 265 0.27 -21.37 -11.85
CA ASN A 265 1.55 -21.99 -12.21
C ASN A 265 1.67 -22.08 -13.72
N ARG A 266 2.81 -21.66 -14.27
CA ARG A 266 3.19 -21.83 -15.66
C ARG A 266 3.99 -23.13 -15.83
N GLN A 267 4.37 -23.46 -17.06
CA GLN A 267 5.31 -24.58 -17.32
C GLN A 267 6.61 -24.40 -16.53
N LYS A 268 7.01 -23.16 -16.30
CA LYS A 268 8.14 -22.78 -15.46
C LYS A 268 7.73 -21.56 -14.66
N GLY A 269 7.76 -21.68 -13.33
CA GLY A 269 7.44 -20.60 -12.39
C GLY A 269 5.94 -20.36 -12.15
N VAL A 270 5.64 -19.21 -11.63
CA VAL A 270 4.29 -18.74 -11.29
C VAL A 270 4.00 -17.39 -11.93
N CYS A 271 2.73 -17.13 -12.23
CA CYS A 271 2.28 -15.83 -12.68
C CYS A 271 1.15 -15.32 -11.79
N PHE A 272 1.29 -14.10 -11.32
CA PHE A 272 0.26 -13.32 -10.64
C PHE A 272 -0.37 -12.36 -11.64
N TYR A 273 -1.69 -12.41 -11.78
CA TYR A 273 -2.47 -11.50 -12.62
C TYR A 273 -3.29 -10.60 -11.74
N VAL A 274 -2.98 -9.31 -11.76
CA VAL A 274 -3.68 -8.26 -11.00
C VAL A 274 -4.60 -7.51 -11.97
N PHE A 275 -5.89 -7.48 -11.69
CA PHE A 275 -6.89 -6.77 -12.48
C PHE A 275 -7.33 -5.54 -11.70
N LEU A 276 -7.08 -4.34 -12.23
CA LEU A 276 -7.50 -3.08 -11.62
C LEU A 276 -8.54 -2.40 -12.52
N PRO A 277 -9.69 -1.96 -11.98
CA PRO A 277 -10.68 -1.22 -12.77
C PRO A 277 -10.03 0.02 -13.38
N LEU A 278 -10.25 0.23 -14.69
CA LEU A 278 -9.77 1.44 -15.34
C LEU A 278 -10.48 2.67 -14.78
N ALA A 279 -9.72 3.67 -14.44
CA ALA A 279 -10.22 4.99 -14.09
C ALA A 279 -10.05 5.94 -15.28
N ALA A 280 -10.97 6.89 -15.43
CA ALA A 280 -10.80 7.96 -16.40
C ALA A 280 -9.44 8.64 -16.16
N ALA A 281 -8.64 8.80 -17.21
CA ALA A 281 -7.33 9.45 -17.12
C ALA A 281 -7.52 10.83 -16.47
N ALA A 282 -7.06 10.98 -15.22
CA ALA A 282 -6.86 12.30 -14.67
C ALA A 282 -5.65 12.90 -15.39
N GLU A 283 -5.76 14.14 -15.85
CA GLU A 283 -4.59 14.92 -16.22
C GLU A 283 -3.65 14.90 -15.02
N VAL A 284 -2.60 14.09 -15.09
CA VAL A 284 -1.56 14.03 -14.07
C VAL A 284 -0.90 15.40 -14.10
N PRO A 285 -0.98 16.20 -13.01
CA PRO A 285 -0.12 17.36 -12.92
C PRO A 285 1.30 16.82 -13.02
N ALA A 286 2.05 17.28 -14.01
CA ALA A 286 3.45 16.90 -14.19
C ALA A 286 4.15 17.01 -12.84
N ALA A 287 4.72 15.88 -12.38
CA ALA A 287 5.49 15.84 -11.16
C ALA A 287 6.57 16.92 -11.28
N ALA A 288 6.51 17.90 -10.39
CA ALA A 288 7.56 18.91 -10.30
C ALA A 288 8.87 18.14 -10.02
N GLU A 289 9.84 18.32 -10.89
CA GLU A 289 11.19 17.75 -10.69
C GLU A 289 11.68 18.15 -9.29
N PRO A 290 12.25 17.23 -8.51
CA PRO A 290 12.77 17.55 -7.20
C PRO A 290 13.90 18.56 -7.34
N CYS A 291 13.61 19.81 -6.99
CA CYS A 291 14.64 20.83 -6.88
C CYS A 291 15.56 20.50 -5.72
N CYS A 292 16.74 19.96 -5.99
CA CYS A 292 17.85 19.85 -5.07
C CYS A 292 18.38 21.26 -4.70
N GLY A 293 17.59 22.04 -3.94
CA GLY A 293 17.97 23.36 -3.45
C GLY A 293 18.00 23.39 -1.92
N ARG A 294 18.96 24.14 -1.36
CA ARG A 294 18.94 24.48 0.05
C ARG A 294 17.60 25.12 0.40
N LEU A 295 16.92 24.55 1.40
CA LEU A 295 15.64 25.08 1.88
C LEU A 295 15.92 26.29 2.80
N SER A 296 15.67 27.49 2.33
CA SER A 296 15.78 28.69 3.17
C SER A 296 14.39 29.11 3.63
N ALA A 297 13.90 28.51 4.71
CA ALA A 297 12.56 28.73 5.24
C ALA A 297 12.54 28.72 6.76
N ARG A 298 11.60 29.43 7.37
CA ARG A 298 11.35 29.42 8.81
C ARG A 298 10.31 28.36 9.14
N ILE A 299 10.68 27.36 9.90
CA ILE A 299 9.85 26.22 10.23
C ILE A 299 9.55 26.21 11.73
N LEU A 300 8.26 26.10 12.07
CA LEU A 300 7.86 25.72 13.43
C LEU A 300 7.67 24.20 13.45
N LEU A 301 8.37 23.53 14.35
CA LEU A 301 8.29 22.09 14.58
C LEU A 301 7.63 21.83 15.94
N ALA A 302 6.46 21.20 15.95
CA ALA A 302 5.75 20.83 17.16
C ALA A 302 5.63 19.30 17.29
N ASP A 303 6.26 18.78 18.34
CA ASP A 303 6.32 17.34 18.64
C ASP A 303 6.51 17.20 20.16
N ASP A 304 5.80 16.33 20.84
CA ASP A 304 5.91 16.15 22.29
C ASP A 304 7.10 15.27 22.68
N ASP A 305 7.56 14.40 21.79
CA ASP A 305 8.74 13.59 22.03
C ASP A 305 10.02 14.44 21.91
N PRO A 306 10.79 14.63 23.01
CA PRO A 306 11.97 15.48 23.00
C PRO A 306 13.09 14.95 22.10
N LEU A 307 13.17 13.62 21.90
CA LEU A 307 14.19 13.00 21.06
C LEU A 307 13.85 13.19 19.59
N LEU A 308 12.61 12.87 19.18
CA LEU A 308 12.14 13.05 17.81
C LEU A 308 12.20 14.52 17.41
N ARG A 309 11.80 15.43 18.30
CA ARG A 309 11.86 16.88 18.07
C ARG A 309 13.30 17.34 17.85
N SER A 310 14.26 16.87 18.66
CA SER A 310 15.68 17.23 18.49
C SER A 310 16.27 16.73 17.18
N VAL A 311 15.96 15.49 16.79
CA VAL A 311 16.41 14.89 15.53
C VAL A 311 15.83 15.64 14.31
N ALA A 312 14.53 15.91 14.32
CA ALA A 312 13.88 16.62 13.23
C ALA A 312 14.39 18.08 13.12
N GLU A 313 14.66 18.75 14.25
CA GLU A 313 15.28 20.06 14.27
C GLU A 313 16.66 20.06 13.62
N ASP A 314 17.51 19.09 13.95
CA ASP A 314 18.86 18.95 13.37
C ASP A 314 18.79 18.69 11.85
N ILE A 315 17.85 17.85 11.40
CA ILE A 315 17.62 17.56 9.99
C ILE A 315 17.25 18.84 9.23
N LEU A 316 16.28 19.60 9.74
CA LEU A 316 15.80 20.83 9.11
C LEU A 316 16.85 21.92 9.09
N LYS A 317 17.63 22.08 10.18
CA LYS A 317 18.75 23.01 10.23
C LYS A 317 19.85 22.64 9.23
N ALA A 318 20.16 21.34 9.08
CA ALA A 318 21.11 20.86 8.09
C ALA A 318 20.64 21.13 6.65
N ALA A 319 19.34 21.14 6.42
CA ALA A 319 18.73 21.51 5.13
C ALA A 319 18.75 23.02 4.85
N GLY A 320 19.09 23.85 5.85
CA GLY A 320 19.20 25.31 5.73
C GLY A 320 18.01 26.09 6.29
N CYS A 321 17.12 25.45 7.06
CA CYS A 321 15.97 26.09 7.67
C CYS A 321 16.32 26.78 9.00
N GLU A 322 15.64 27.88 9.29
CA GLU A 322 15.54 28.44 10.64
C GLU A 322 14.39 27.70 11.37
N VAL A 323 14.73 26.98 12.45
CA VAL A 323 13.75 26.12 13.14
C VAL A 323 13.48 26.66 14.54
N ARG A 324 12.19 26.77 14.87
CA ARG A 324 11.71 26.96 16.23
C ARG A 324 10.91 25.72 16.66
N THR A 325 11.11 25.23 17.84
CA THR A 325 10.48 24.01 18.36
C THR A 325 9.41 24.31 19.41
N ALA A 326 8.42 23.40 19.53
CA ALA A 326 7.38 23.41 20.55
C ALA A 326 7.12 21.98 21.02
N ASP A 327 6.78 21.80 22.29
CA ASP A 327 6.50 20.50 22.91
C ASP A 327 5.01 20.25 23.18
N SER A 328 4.18 21.23 22.90
CA SER A 328 2.74 21.21 23.16
C SER A 328 2.00 22.13 22.20
N ALA A 329 0.69 21.92 22.10
CA ALA A 329 -0.17 22.78 21.30
C ALA A 329 -0.10 24.25 21.75
N GLU A 330 -0.07 24.51 23.05
CA GLU A 330 0.01 25.87 23.61
C GLU A 330 1.36 26.54 23.29
N ALA A 331 2.46 25.79 23.38
CA ALA A 331 3.79 26.28 23.06
C ALA A 331 3.86 26.60 21.54
N ALA A 332 3.29 25.77 20.69
CA ALA A 332 3.23 25.98 19.25
C ALA A 332 2.42 27.24 18.88
N GLU A 333 1.26 27.44 19.51
CA GLU A 333 0.43 28.64 19.30
C GLU A 333 1.13 29.94 19.74
N LYS A 334 1.91 29.89 20.83
CA LYS A 334 2.73 31.01 21.35
C LYS A 334 3.95 31.28 20.47
N ALA A 335 4.57 30.23 19.94
CA ALA A 335 5.77 30.37 19.10
C ALA A 335 5.44 31.09 17.78
N CYS A 336 4.21 30.99 17.27
CA CYS A 336 3.69 31.76 16.13
C CYS A 336 3.25 33.16 16.55
N GLY A 337 4.18 34.02 16.96
CA GLY A 337 3.95 35.38 17.42
C GLY A 337 4.57 36.45 16.51
N LYS A 338 4.66 37.70 17.06
CA LYS A 338 5.27 38.84 16.35
C LYS A 338 6.74 38.62 16.00
N ASP A 339 7.46 37.86 16.86
CA ASP A 339 8.91 37.65 16.76
C ASP A 339 9.29 36.48 15.85
N PHE A 340 8.34 35.62 15.47
CA PHE A 340 8.57 34.48 14.56
C PHE A 340 7.32 34.20 13.73
N LYS A 341 7.45 34.47 12.45
CA LYS A 341 6.41 34.13 11.47
C LYS A 341 6.92 32.95 10.63
N PRO A 342 6.45 31.70 10.88
CA PRO A 342 6.89 30.55 10.11
C PRO A 342 6.35 30.59 8.69
N ASP A 343 7.16 30.10 7.75
CA ASP A 343 6.77 29.87 6.37
C ASP A 343 6.02 28.53 6.22
N ALA A 344 6.38 27.56 7.09
CA ALA A 344 5.64 26.31 7.26
C ALA A 344 5.68 25.81 8.71
N VAL A 345 4.70 24.98 9.06
CA VAL A 345 4.58 24.36 10.38
C VAL A 345 4.50 22.85 10.22
N MET A 346 5.33 22.11 10.97
CA MET A 346 5.27 20.66 11.08
C MET A 346 4.65 20.33 12.42
N LEU A 347 3.52 19.62 12.42
CA LEU A 347 2.69 19.35 13.59
C LEU A 347 2.54 17.86 13.82
N ASP A 348 2.93 17.36 14.97
CA ASP A 348 2.46 16.06 15.41
C ASP A 348 0.94 16.09 15.56
N VAL A 349 0.26 15.07 15.03
CA VAL A 349 -1.19 14.88 15.18
C VAL A 349 -1.53 14.70 16.66
N VAL A 350 -0.69 13.97 17.41
CA VAL A 350 -0.87 13.67 18.84
C VAL A 350 0.00 14.60 19.66
N LEU A 351 -0.52 15.78 20.00
CA LEU A 351 0.15 16.74 20.88
C LEU A 351 -0.63 16.91 22.19
N PRO A 352 0.04 17.08 23.34
CA PRO A 352 -0.59 17.48 24.59
C PRO A 352 -1.43 18.76 24.43
N SER A 353 -2.49 18.88 25.24
CA SER A 353 -3.35 20.07 25.30
C SER A 353 -4.21 20.32 24.03
N GLY A 354 -4.60 19.27 23.31
CA GLY A 354 -5.61 19.38 22.26
C GLY A 354 -5.20 18.96 20.85
N GLY A 355 -3.99 18.40 20.69
CA GLY A 355 -3.53 17.81 19.43
C GLY A 355 -3.16 18.80 18.34
N GLY A 356 -2.52 18.29 17.29
CA GLY A 356 -2.10 19.09 16.12
C GLY A 356 -3.26 19.74 15.38
N LYS A 357 -4.44 19.13 15.38
CA LYS A 357 -5.66 19.71 14.79
C LYS A 357 -6.02 21.06 15.41
N ARG A 358 -6.00 21.17 16.75
CA ARG A 358 -6.29 22.43 17.44
C ARG A 358 -5.31 23.53 17.03
N VAL A 359 -4.03 23.21 16.97
CA VAL A 359 -2.98 24.15 16.53
C VAL A 359 -3.27 24.59 15.09
N TYR A 360 -3.55 23.64 14.18
CA TYR A 360 -3.90 23.93 12.80
C TYR A 360 -5.09 24.90 12.72
N GLU A 361 -6.20 24.63 13.41
CA GLU A 361 -7.39 25.48 13.39
C GLU A 361 -7.09 26.90 13.88
N THR A 362 -6.27 27.03 14.95
CA THR A 362 -5.87 28.32 15.50
C THR A 362 -4.99 29.10 14.52
N LEU A 363 -3.99 28.45 13.91
CA LEU A 363 -3.09 29.06 12.97
C LEU A 363 -3.78 29.40 11.64
N ARG A 364 -4.68 28.57 11.16
CA ARG A 364 -5.44 28.77 9.93
C ARG A 364 -6.40 29.97 10.01
N LYS A 365 -6.90 30.31 11.20
CA LYS A 365 -7.68 31.53 11.45
C LYS A 365 -6.81 32.79 11.31
N LYS A 366 -5.51 32.70 11.67
CA LYS A 366 -4.57 33.83 11.57
C LYS A 366 -3.99 33.99 10.16
N ASP A 367 -3.66 32.87 9.52
CA ASP A 367 -3.12 32.83 8.16
C ASP A 367 -3.72 31.69 7.33
N ARG A 368 -4.51 32.05 6.33
CA ARG A 368 -5.21 31.09 5.46
C ARG A 368 -4.26 30.35 4.49
N ARG A 369 -3.04 30.86 4.28
CA ARG A 369 -2.07 30.28 3.34
C ARG A 369 -0.86 29.65 4.03
N LEU A 370 -0.81 29.65 5.35
CA LEU A 370 0.27 29.01 6.10
C LEU A 370 0.37 27.53 5.71
N LYS A 371 1.55 27.07 5.35
CA LYS A 371 1.81 25.69 4.99
C LYS A 371 1.88 24.84 6.25
N VAL A 372 1.14 23.71 6.26
CA VAL A 372 1.10 22.82 7.45
C VAL A 372 1.34 21.39 7.03
N VAL A 373 2.34 20.75 7.64
CA VAL A 373 2.63 19.32 7.51
C VAL A 373 2.21 18.62 8.78
N PHE A 374 1.22 17.76 8.72
CA PHE A 374 0.86 16.87 9.81
C PHE A 374 1.81 15.68 9.85
N MET A 375 2.26 15.28 11.03
CA MET A 375 3.12 14.13 11.25
C MET A 375 2.43 13.13 12.16
N SER A 376 2.48 11.85 11.86
CA SER A 376 1.93 10.81 12.74
C SER A 376 2.61 9.46 12.49
N GLY A 377 2.65 8.61 13.52
CA GLY A 377 3.08 7.20 13.43
C GLY A 377 1.97 6.26 12.93
N SER A 378 0.76 6.77 12.70
CA SER A 378 -0.39 6.04 12.19
C SER A 378 -1.04 6.80 11.03
N ALA A 379 -1.81 6.08 10.21
CA ALA A 379 -2.58 6.70 9.13
C ALA A 379 -3.42 7.90 9.64
N PRO A 380 -3.61 8.95 8.84
CA PRO A 380 -4.38 10.12 9.23
C PRO A 380 -5.81 9.71 9.61
N GLY A 381 -6.28 10.16 10.76
CA GLY A 381 -7.66 9.95 11.17
C GLY A 381 -8.64 10.73 10.28
N GLU A 382 -9.93 10.34 10.29
CA GLU A 382 -10.99 10.92 9.45
C GLU A 382 -11.03 12.47 9.46
N GLU A 383 -10.68 13.08 10.58
CA GLU A 383 -10.66 14.53 10.72
C GLU A 383 -9.48 15.18 9.97
N ILE A 384 -8.29 14.57 10.06
CA ILE A 384 -7.09 15.04 9.33
C ILE A 384 -7.27 14.80 7.83
N GLU A 385 -7.81 13.65 7.42
CA GLU A 385 -8.15 13.38 6.01
C GLU A 385 -9.08 14.45 5.42
N LYS A 386 -10.12 14.85 6.16
CA LYS A 386 -11.01 15.94 5.73
C LYS A 386 -10.30 17.28 5.57
N ILE A 387 -9.29 17.55 6.40
CA ILE A 387 -8.46 18.75 6.28
C ILE A 387 -7.59 18.66 5.02
N LEU A 388 -6.87 17.54 4.85
CA LEU A 388 -6.00 17.32 3.69
C LEU A 388 -6.75 17.41 2.37
N ALA A 389 -7.99 16.90 2.30
CA ALA A 389 -8.83 16.95 1.11
C ALA A 389 -9.35 18.36 0.77
N ARG A 390 -9.46 19.26 1.76
CA ARG A 390 -10.06 20.61 1.58
C ARG A 390 -9.06 21.74 1.51
N ASP A 391 -7.89 21.54 2.09
CA ASP A 391 -6.87 22.57 2.24
C ASP A 391 -5.60 22.22 1.47
N ARG A 392 -5.42 22.81 0.30
CA ARG A 392 -4.26 22.60 -0.58
C ARG A 392 -2.91 22.98 0.07
N TYR A 393 -2.91 23.74 1.15
CA TYR A 393 -1.71 24.17 1.90
C TYR A 393 -1.37 23.21 3.04
N THR A 394 -1.91 22.01 3.01
CA THR A 394 -1.59 20.94 3.96
C THR A 394 -0.93 19.76 3.27
N ALA A 395 -0.12 19.03 4.02
CA ALA A 395 0.47 17.75 3.66
C ALA A 395 0.52 16.84 4.88
N PHE A 396 0.72 15.56 4.65
CA PHE A 396 0.88 14.55 5.70
C PHE A 396 2.23 13.84 5.54
N LEU A 397 2.86 13.52 6.64
CA LEU A 397 4.14 12.83 6.71
C LEU A 397 4.09 11.71 7.75
N ASP A 398 4.29 10.48 7.30
CA ASP A 398 4.33 9.32 8.18
C ASP A 398 5.60 9.32 9.04
N LYS A 399 5.46 9.02 10.34
CA LYS A 399 6.57 8.71 11.23
C LYS A 399 6.82 7.20 11.29
N PRO A 400 8.06 6.71 11.27
CA PRO A 400 9.31 7.45 11.13
C PRO A 400 9.57 7.89 9.69
N CYS A 401 9.92 9.16 9.49
CA CYS A 401 10.26 9.72 8.19
C CYS A 401 11.77 9.87 8.01
N ARG A 402 12.25 9.64 6.79
CA ARG A 402 13.65 9.96 6.44
C ARG A 402 13.83 11.46 6.30
N ALA A 403 15.05 11.94 6.59
CA ALA A 403 15.42 13.34 6.42
C ALA A 403 15.08 13.89 5.02
N ALA A 404 15.34 13.09 3.98
CA ALA A 404 15.02 13.46 2.60
C ALA A 404 13.51 13.67 2.37
N GLN A 405 12.65 12.79 2.91
CA GLN A 405 11.19 12.89 2.76
C GLN A 405 10.62 14.14 3.45
N ALA A 406 11.10 14.45 4.65
CA ALA A 406 10.67 15.66 5.37
C ALA A 406 11.03 16.93 4.60
N VAL A 407 12.25 17.00 4.06
CA VAL A 407 12.72 18.14 3.26
C VAL A 407 11.96 18.24 1.94
N GLU A 408 11.75 17.15 1.22
CA GLU A 408 11.02 17.09 -0.04
C GLU A 408 9.55 17.50 0.13
N THR A 409 8.87 16.98 1.17
CA THR A 409 7.48 17.36 1.48
C THR A 409 7.37 18.87 1.73
N LEU A 410 8.32 19.46 2.48
CA LEU A 410 8.36 20.89 2.72
C LEU A 410 8.63 21.68 1.43
N GLN A 411 9.55 21.23 0.58
CA GLN A 411 9.85 21.88 -0.70
C GLN A 411 8.62 21.94 -1.60
N ILE A 412 7.94 20.81 -1.78
CA ILE A 412 6.71 20.72 -2.57
C ILE A 412 5.63 21.65 -2.00
N LEU A 413 5.48 21.67 -0.67
CA LEU A 413 4.43 22.45 -0.04
C LEU A 413 4.74 23.96 -0.07
N LEU A 414 6.00 24.36 0.11
CA LEU A 414 6.44 25.77 0.04
C LEU A 414 6.36 26.32 -1.37
N ALA A 415 6.52 25.51 -2.41
CA ALA A 415 6.39 25.92 -3.81
C ALA A 415 4.93 26.20 -4.22
N LYS A 416 3.94 25.76 -3.44
CA LYS A 416 2.52 26.08 -3.71
C LYS A 416 2.24 27.55 -3.43
N ALA A 417 1.87 28.27 -4.46
CA ALA A 417 1.54 29.72 -4.42
C ALA A 417 0.19 30.02 -3.71
#